data_4d02f6fc04c730764d6dd075f70f1211
#
_entry.id   4d02f6fc04c730764d6dd075f70f1211
#
_cell.length_a   1.000
_cell.length_b   1.000
_cell.length_c   1.000
_cell.angle_alpha   90.00
_cell.angle_beta   90.00
_cell.angle_gamma   90.00
#
_symmetry.space_group_name_H-M   'P 1'
#
loop_
_entity.id
_entity.type
_entity.pdbx_description
1 polymer ?
#
loop_
_entity_poly.entity_id
_entity_poly.type
_entity_poly.pdbx_seq_one_letter_code
_entity_poly.pdbx_strand_id
1 'polypeptide(L)'
;MPTASPFSATDFDDWIDYEARQFWSSGLRPEDRYAHSLNFSLFVGGPCVLGAQKLGALSIHAGTVPSERLLAILRQFKVTAIWTTPSYAWYLGETALKEGIDPRRDLGVQRIFVAGEPGGSIAETRQRIEALWGADVYDYYGLSDIFGSCAGMCTEKDGLHWAEDHIH
;
A
#
# COMPACT_ATOMS: atom_id res chain seq x y z
N MET A 1 -8.72 -3.95 24.95
CA MET A 1 -7.76 -4.95 25.45
C MET A 1 -6.96 -5.43 24.25
N PRO A 2 -5.63 -5.43 24.27
CA PRO A 2 -4.87 -5.88 23.08
C PRO A 2 -5.09 -7.37 22.83
N THR A 3 -5.26 -7.74 21.58
CA THR A 3 -5.39 -9.13 21.13
C THR A 3 -4.01 -9.60 20.66
N ALA A 4 -3.60 -10.81 21.04
CA ALA A 4 -2.36 -11.41 20.59
C ALA A 4 -2.65 -12.43 19.49
N SER A 5 -2.01 -12.28 18.35
CA SER A 5 -2.08 -13.23 17.23
C SER A 5 -0.73 -13.94 17.13
N PRO A 6 -0.62 -15.20 17.61
CA PRO A 6 0.63 -15.94 17.54
C PRO A 6 0.85 -16.47 16.11
N PHE A 7 2.09 -16.34 15.64
CA PHE A 7 2.54 -16.89 14.36
C PHE A 7 3.79 -17.74 14.60
N SER A 8 3.89 -18.89 13.94
CA SER A 8 5.16 -19.59 13.80
C SER A 8 6.07 -18.84 12.82
N ALA A 9 7.35 -19.17 12.79
CA ALA A 9 8.26 -18.64 11.79
C ALA A 9 7.80 -18.98 10.37
N THR A 10 7.29 -20.19 10.16
CA THR A 10 6.75 -20.63 8.86
C THR A 10 5.53 -19.81 8.45
N ASP A 11 4.56 -19.59 9.35
CA ASP A 11 3.37 -18.79 9.06
C ASP A 11 3.76 -17.36 8.67
N PHE A 12 4.78 -16.81 9.33
CA PHE A 12 5.26 -15.45 9.03
C PHE A 12 5.97 -15.39 7.67
N ASP A 13 6.78 -16.39 7.33
CA ASP A 13 7.43 -16.49 6.01
C ASP A 13 6.40 -16.66 4.89
N ASP A 14 5.37 -17.50 5.10
CA ASP A 14 4.26 -17.70 4.18
C ASP A 14 3.46 -16.39 3.97
N TRP A 15 3.26 -15.63 5.04
CA TRP A 15 2.62 -14.32 4.93
C TRP A 15 3.43 -13.35 4.08
N ILE A 16 4.74 -13.29 4.27
CA ILE A 16 5.63 -12.45 3.45
C ILE A 16 5.56 -12.86 1.97
N ASP A 17 5.52 -14.17 1.69
CA ASP A 17 5.37 -14.70 0.32
C ASP A 17 4.05 -14.29 -0.30
N TYR A 18 2.99 -14.36 0.46
CA TYR A 18 1.67 -13.94 0.03
C TYR A 18 1.62 -12.43 -0.28
N GLU A 19 2.19 -11.58 0.57
CA GLU A 19 2.30 -10.14 0.30
C GLU A 19 3.08 -9.86 -1.00
N ALA A 20 4.18 -10.55 -1.22
CA ALA A 20 4.95 -10.41 -2.46
C ALA A 20 4.13 -10.80 -3.70
N ARG A 21 3.33 -11.88 -3.63
CA ARG A 21 2.42 -12.31 -4.71
C ARG A 21 1.32 -11.29 -4.97
N GLN A 22 0.72 -10.76 -3.91
CA GLN A 22 -0.31 -9.71 -4.04
C GLN A 22 0.25 -8.44 -4.68
N PHE A 23 1.41 -7.99 -4.25
CA PHE A 23 2.08 -6.84 -4.88
C PHE A 23 2.38 -7.08 -6.35
N TRP A 24 2.84 -8.29 -6.70
CA TRP A 24 3.06 -8.66 -8.10
C TRP A 24 1.76 -8.58 -8.91
N SER A 25 0.65 -9.09 -8.38
CA SER A 25 -0.65 -9.07 -9.05
C SER A 25 -1.21 -7.66 -9.25
N SER A 26 -0.88 -6.73 -8.33
CA SER A 26 -1.19 -5.30 -8.42
C SER A 26 -0.16 -4.50 -9.23
N GLY A 27 0.76 -5.17 -9.90
CA GLY A 27 1.71 -4.57 -10.82
C GLY A 27 2.99 -4.00 -10.20
N LEU A 28 3.30 -4.22 -8.92
CA LEU A 28 4.61 -3.87 -8.35
C LEU A 28 5.70 -4.77 -8.95
N ARG A 29 6.87 -4.21 -9.24
CA ARG A 29 7.99 -4.90 -9.88
C ARG A 29 9.30 -4.62 -9.13
N PRO A 30 10.36 -5.45 -9.36
CA PRO A 30 11.66 -5.26 -8.69
C PRO A 30 12.30 -3.90 -8.90
N GLU A 31 12.04 -3.25 -10.02
CA GLU A 31 12.54 -1.92 -10.34
C GLU A 31 11.81 -0.78 -9.64
N ASP A 32 10.68 -1.08 -8.99
CA ASP A 32 9.87 -0.08 -8.29
C ASP A 32 10.52 0.39 -6.97
N ARG A 33 10.13 1.59 -6.56
CA ARG A 33 10.48 2.22 -5.29
C ARG A 33 9.20 2.38 -4.49
N TYR A 34 9.04 1.47 -3.55
CA TYR A 34 7.86 1.38 -2.69
C TYR A 34 8.06 2.18 -1.40
N ALA A 35 7.11 3.04 -1.05
CA ALA A 35 7.06 3.73 0.22
C ALA A 35 5.89 3.23 1.07
N HIS A 36 6.17 2.76 2.27
CA HIS A 36 5.17 2.38 3.26
C HIS A 36 4.90 3.58 4.16
N SER A 37 3.72 4.21 4.04
CA SER A 37 3.39 5.43 4.78
C SER A 37 2.55 5.20 6.03
N LEU A 38 2.16 3.95 6.32
CA LEU A 38 1.51 3.60 7.58
C LEU A 38 2.53 3.33 8.68
N ASN A 39 2.08 3.45 9.93
CA ASN A 39 2.94 3.14 11.07
C ASN A 39 3.40 1.68 11.00
N PHE A 40 4.71 1.46 11.10
CA PHE A 40 5.31 0.12 11.08
C PHE A 40 4.88 -0.75 12.26
N SER A 41 4.44 -0.16 13.36
CA SER A 41 3.87 -0.88 14.50
C SER A 41 2.46 -1.41 14.27
N LEU A 42 1.81 -1.04 13.16
CA LEU A 42 0.56 -1.67 12.75
C LEU A 42 0.84 -3.11 12.31
N PHE A 43 -0.11 -3.99 12.59
CA PHE A 43 0.00 -5.43 12.37
C PHE A 43 0.50 -5.80 10.94
N VAL A 44 0.01 -5.13 9.92
CA VAL A 44 0.40 -5.37 8.52
C VAL A 44 1.69 -4.66 8.09
N GLY A 45 2.21 -3.74 8.90
CA GLY A 45 3.33 -2.88 8.50
C GLY A 45 4.59 -3.66 8.15
N GLY A 46 4.98 -4.63 8.98
CA GLY A 46 6.14 -5.48 8.75
C GLY A 46 6.02 -6.34 7.51
N PRO A 47 5.01 -7.22 7.41
CA PRO A 47 4.81 -8.11 6.28
C PRO A 47 4.72 -7.39 4.93
N CYS A 48 3.99 -6.27 4.83
CA CYS A 48 3.92 -5.50 3.59
C CYS A 48 5.29 -5.00 3.13
N VAL A 49 6.09 -4.47 4.06
CA VAL A 49 7.45 -3.99 3.73
C VAL A 49 8.34 -5.16 3.32
N LEU A 50 8.31 -6.26 4.06
CA LEU A 50 9.12 -7.45 3.77
C LEU A 50 8.66 -8.13 2.47
N GLY A 51 7.37 -8.15 2.17
CA GLY A 51 6.83 -8.66 0.91
C GLY A 51 7.32 -7.85 -0.29
N ALA A 52 7.33 -6.53 -0.20
CA ALA A 52 7.89 -5.67 -1.25
C ALA A 52 9.40 -5.89 -1.42
N GLN A 53 10.16 -6.06 -0.32
CA GLN A 53 11.58 -6.41 -0.37
C GLN A 53 11.83 -7.80 -0.97
N LYS A 54 11.01 -8.79 -0.62
CA LYS A 54 11.10 -10.15 -1.17
C LYS A 54 10.84 -10.15 -2.68
N LEU A 55 9.92 -9.32 -3.13
CA LEU A 55 9.70 -9.08 -4.56
C LEU A 55 10.92 -8.47 -5.26
N GLY A 56 11.80 -7.79 -4.54
CA GLY A 56 12.99 -7.11 -5.04
C GLY A 56 12.86 -5.59 -5.16
N ALA A 57 11.72 -5.00 -4.78
CA ALA A 57 11.52 -3.56 -4.81
C ALA A 57 12.29 -2.85 -3.70
N LEU A 58 12.80 -1.65 -3.99
CA LEU A 58 13.36 -0.78 -2.96
C LEU A 58 12.23 -0.35 -2.01
N SER A 59 12.34 -0.69 -0.72
CA SER A 59 11.33 -0.35 0.27
C SER A 59 11.78 0.80 1.17
N ILE A 60 10.96 1.83 1.27
CA ILE A 60 11.19 3.04 2.07
C ILE A 60 10.16 3.06 3.20
N HIS A 61 10.64 3.01 4.45
CA HIS A 61 9.80 3.08 5.63
C HIS A 61 9.52 4.54 5.96
N ALA A 62 8.34 5.03 5.58
CA ALA A 62 7.93 6.42 5.75
C ALA A 62 6.72 6.58 6.69
N GLY A 63 6.47 5.59 7.54
CA GLY A 63 5.41 5.67 8.53
C GLY A 63 5.67 6.74 9.59
N THR A 64 4.59 7.40 10.05
CA THR A 64 4.63 8.42 11.13
C THR A 64 5.39 9.72 10.84
N VAL A 65 5.84 9.96 9.63
CA VAL A 65 6.40 11.26 9.26
C VAL A 65 5.27 12.26 8.93
N PRO A 66 5.46 13.59 9.15
CA PRO A 66 4.52 14.60 8.68
C PRO A 66 4.32 14.54 7.16
N SER A 67 3.15 14.99 6.68
CA SER A 67 2.78 14.91 5.26
C SER A 67 3.77 15.64 4.34
N GLU A 68 4.25 16.80 4.74
CA GLU A 68 5.26 17.58 4.00
C GLU A 68 6.57 16.80 3.88
N ARG A 69 6.95 16.09 4.95
CA ARG A 69 8.13 15.23 4.93
C ARG A 69 7.93 14.02 4.02
N LEU A 70 6.72 13.43 4.03
CA LEU A 70 6.39 12.33 3.13
C LEU A 70 6.45 12.79 1.67
N LEU A 71 5.87 13.93 1.32
CA LEU A 71 5.95 14.50 -0.03
C LEU A 71 7.41 14.73 -0.48
N ALA A 72 8.26 15.23 0.42
CA ALA A 72 9.69 15.38 0.15
C ALA A 72 10.36 14.02 -0.13
N ILE A 73 10.04 12.97 0.64
CA ILE A 73 10.53 11.60 0.43
C ILE A 73 10.07 11.07 -0.93
N LEU A 74 8.76 11.18 -1.26
CA LEU A 74 8.23 10.71 -2.54
C LEU A 74 8.98 11.33 -3.72
N ARG A 75 9.24 12.63 -3.65
CA ARG A 75 9.95 13.38 -4.68
C ARG A 75 11.44 13.04 -4.75
N GLN A 76 12.14 13.07 -3.61
CA GLN A 76 13.59 12.87 -3.52
C GLN A 76 14.01 11.46 -3.96
N PHE A 77 13.27 10.45 -3.53
CA PHE A 77 13.55 9.06 -3.86
C PHE A 77 12.84 8.58 -5.13
N LYS A 78 12.08 9.46 -5.80
CA LYS A 78 11.32 9.14 -7.01
C LYS A 78 10.47 7.88 -6.79
N VAL A 79 9.70 7.88 -5.71
CA VAL A 79 8.83 6.76 -5.32
C VAL A 79 7.83 6.49 -6.44
N THR A 80 7.67 5.21 -6.82
CA THR A 80 6.76 4.77 -7.87
C THR A 80 5.50 4.10 -7.31
N ALA A 81 5.55 3.63 -6.07
CA ALA A 81 4.42 2.99 -5.41
C ALA A 81 4.34 3.40 -3.94
N ILE A 82 3.14 3.66 -3.43
CA ILE A 82 2.90 4.02 -2.03
C ILE A 82 1.81 3.13 -1.43
N TRP A 83 2.03 2.70 -0.16
CA TRP A 83 1.00 2.07 0.66
C TRP A 83 0.45 3.06 1.68
N THR A 84 -0.90 3.20 1.73
CA THR A 84 -1.56 4.17 2.59
C THR A 84 -3.03 3.78 2.86
N THR A 85 -3.85 4.69 3.39
CA THR A 85 -5.31 4.54 3.43
C THR A 85 -5.96 5.40 2.33
N PRO A 86 -7.19 5.08 1.87
CA PRO A 86 -7.90 5.88 0.87
C PRO A 86 -8.03 7.36 1.26
N SER A 87 -8.44 7.63 2.49
CA SER A 87 -8.61 9.02 2.97
C SER A 87 -7.28 9.76 3.05
N TYR A 88 -6.21 9.07 3.47
CA TYR A 88 -4.89 9.71 3.52
C TYR A 88 -4.28 9.92 2.14
N ALA A 89 -4.50 9.02 1.17
CA ALA A 89 -4.12 9.25 -0.23
C ALA A 89 -4.76 10.52 -0.79
N TRP A 90 -6.07 10.70 -0.54
CA TRP A 90 -6.77 11.93 -0.90
C TRP A 90 -6.17 13.15 -0.21
N TYR A 91 -6.06 13.12 1.11
CA TYR A 91 -5.53 14.22 1.91
C TYR A 91 -4.11 14.62 1.49
N LEU A 92 -3.24 13.64 1.25
CA LEU A 92 -1.84 13.86 0.84
C LEU A 92 -1.76 14.51 -0.54
N GLY A 93 -2.60 14.10 -1.48
CA GLY A 93 -2.69 14.72 -2.81
C GLY A 93 -3.18 16.17 -2.75
N GLU A 94 -4.21 16.45 -1.94
CA GLU A 94 -4.69 17.82 -1.69
C GLU A 94 -3.61 18.70 -0.99
N THR A 95 -2.86 18.09 -0.06
CA THR A 95 -1.75 18.78 0.61
C THR A 95 -0.64 19.10 -0.38
N ALA A 96 -0.31 18.19 -1.28
CA ALA A 96 0.67 18.45 -2.34
C ALA A 96 0.26 19.66 -3.20
N LEU A 97 -1.00 19.71 -3.64
CA LEU A 97 -1.50 20.85 -4.44
C LEU A 97 -1.41 22.18 -3.67
N LYS A 98 -1.71 22.20 -2.38
CA LYS A 98 -1.57 23.39 -1.53
C LYS A 98 -0.13 23.88 -1.41
N GLU A 99 0.82 22.95 -1.43
CA GLU A 99 2.26 23.23 -1.42
C GLU A 99 2.82 23.55 -2.83
N GLY A 100 1.94 23.65 -3.83
CA GLY A 100 2.34 23.93 -5.21
C GLY A 100 2.98 22.74 -5.94
N ILE A 101 2.80 21.53 -5.42
CA ILE A 101 3.26 20.27 -6.02
C ILE A 101 2.08 19.61 -6.72
N ASP A 102 2.15 19.43 -8.02
CA ASP A 102 1.16 18.64 -8.76
C ASP A 102 1.53 17.14 -8.66
N PRO A 103 0.73 16.30 -7.97
CA PRO A 103 1.07 14.89 -7.81
C PRO A 103 1.29 14.14 -9.12
N ARG A 104 0.55 14.52 -10.16
CA ARG A 104 0.60 13.86 -11.49
C ARG A 104 1.87 14.18 -12.27
N ARG A 105 2.43 15.36 -12.04
CA ARG A 105 3.56 15.87 -12.82
C ARG A 105 4.87 15.85 -12.02
N ASP A 106 4.78 16.20 -10.75
CA ASP A 106 5.96 16.48 -9.93
C ASP A 106 6.35 15.31 -9.03
N LEU A 107 5.44 14.32 -8.86
CA LEU A 107 5.70 13.05 -8.15
C LEU A 107 5.71 11.88 -9.14
N GLY A 108 6.53 10.89 -8.86
CA GLY A 108 6.69 9.72 -9.73
C GLY A 108 5.77 8.54 -9.39
N VAL A 109 4.78 8.75 -8.52
CA VAL A 109 3.88 7.69 -8.06
C VAL A 109 3.01 7.20 -9.21
N GLN A 110 3.05 5.90 -9.45
CA GLN A 110 2.27 5.22 -10.50
C GLN A 110 1.23 4.27 -9.89
N ARG A 111 1.45 3.82 -8.65
CA ARG A 111 0.57 2.87 -7.94
C ARG A 111 0.34 3.32 -6.52
N ILE A 112 -0.90 3.24 -6.08
CA ILE A 112 -1.31 3.54 -4.71
C ILE A 112 -2.04 2.31 -4.18
N PHE A 113 -1.44 1.62 -3.22
CA PHE A 113 -2.07 0.52 -2.52
C PHE A 113 -2.79 1.08 -1.30
N VAL A 114 -4.05 0.76 -1.14
CA VAL A 114 -4.88 1.27 -0.04
C VAL A 114 -5.52 0.15 0.75
N ALA A 115 -5.62 0.35 2.06
CA ALA A 115 -6.28 -0.59 2.98
C ALA A 115 -6.72 0.12 4.27
N GLY A 116 -7.40 -0.62 5.13
CA GLY A 116 -7.71 -0.24 6.50
C GLY A 116 -9.02 0.55 6.67
N GLU A 117 -9.61 1.02 5.61
CA GLU A 117 -10.92 1.69 5.59
C GLU A 117 -11.59 1.52 4.23
N PRO A 118 -12.93 1.68 4.11
CA PRO A 118 -13.61 1.67 2.82
C PRO A 118 -13.12 2.79 1.90
N GLY A 119 -13.03 2.51 0.60
CA GLY A 119 -12.69 3.54 -0.40
C GLY A 119 -12.03 2.98 -1.65
N GLY A 120 -11.08 2.08 -1.52
CA GLY A 120 -10.36 1.52 -2.67
C GLY A 120 -11.27 0.73 -3.62
N SER A 121 -12.19 -0.09 -3.10
CA SER A 121 -13.17 -0.83 -3.87
C SER A 121 -14.39 0.01 -4.29
N ILE A 122 -14.57 1.22 -3.73
CA ILE A 122 -15.63 2.13 -4.13
C ILE A 122 -15.18 2.89 -5.38
N ALA A 123 -15.75 2.55 -6.52
CA ALA A 123 -15.31 3.04 -7.83
C ALA A 123 -15.19 4.58 -7.89
N GLU A 124 -16.16 5.31 -7.34
CA GLU A 124 -16.14 6.78 -7.34
C GLU A 124 -14.96 7.34 -6.51
N THR A 125 -14.73 6.80 -5.33
CA THR A 125 -13.62 7.22 -4.46
C THR A 125 -12.27 6.89 -5.11
N ARG A 126 -12.14 5.66 -5.63
CA ARG A 126 -10.94 5.21 -6.34
C ARG A 126 -10.61 6.12 -7.51
N GLN A 127 -11.57 6.37 -8.39
CA GLN A 127 -11.38 7.24 -9.58
C GLN A 127 -10.98 8.66 -9.21
N ARG A 128 -11.51 9.21 -8.12
CA ARG A 128 -11.10 10.54 -7.64
C ARG A 128 -9.65 10.56 -7.19
N ILE A 129 -9.19 9.53 -6.47
CA ILE A 129 -7.79 9.43 -6.06
C ILE A 129 -6.90 9.24 -7.29
N GLU A 130 -7.27 8.35 -8.21
CA GLU A 130 -6.56 8.12 -9.47
C GLU A 130 -6.44 9.40 -10.30
N ALA A 131 -7.52 10.17 -10.41
CA ALA A 131 -7.51 11.45 -11.13
C ALA A 131 -6.59 12.48 -10.45
N LEU A 132 -6.55 12.53 -9.12
CA LEU A 132 -5.73 13.47 -8.35
C LEU A 132 -4.23 13.16 -8.52
N TRP A 133 -3.87 11.87 -8.50
CA TRP A 133 -2.47 11.44 -8.55
C TRP A 133 -1.96 11.12 -9.95
N GLY A 134 -2.83 10.84 -10.90
CA GLY A 134 -2.45 10.26 -12.20
C GLY A 134 -1.85 8.86 -12.04
N ALA A 135 -2.29 8.11 -11.03
CA ALA A 135 -1.77 6.82 -10.62
C ALA A 135 -2.92 5.81 -10.47
N ASP A 136 -2.61 4.53 -10.62
CA ASP A 136 -3.56 3.44 -10.37
C ASP A 136 -3.74 3.20 -8.88
N VAL A 137 -4.98 2.99 -8.43
CA VAL A 137 -5.31 2.64 -7.03
C VAL A 137 -5.74 1.18 -6.96
N TYR A 138 -5.16 0.44 -6.01
CA TYR A 138 -5.45 -0.96 -5.73
C TYR A 138 -5.88 -1.13 -4.28
N ASP A 139 -7.05 -1.74 -4.08
CA ASP A 139 -7.61 -1.99 -2.76
C ASP A 139 -7.12 -3.31 -2.18
N TYR A 140 -6.87 -3.29 -0.87
CA TYR A 140 -6.47 -4.45 -0.09
C TYR A 140 -7.37 -4.58 1.13
N TYR A 141 -7.73 -5.80 1.45
CA TYR A 141 -8.53 -6.14 2.61
C TYR A 141 -7.74 -7.03 3.58
N GLY A 142 -7.83 -6.73 4.86
CA GLY A 142 -7.17 -7.50 5.89
C GLY A 142 -7.88 -7.43 7.23
N LEU A 143 -7.58 -8.39 8.10
CA LEU A 143 -8.11 -8.53 9.44
C LEU A 143 -6.97 -8.77 10.41
N SER A 144 -6.71 -7.81 11.31
CA SER A 144 -5.64 -7.92 12.31
C SER A 144 -5.82 -9.10 13.28
N ASP A 145 -7.05 -9.60 13.42
CA ASP A 145 -7.35 -10.72 14.31
C ASP A 145 -7.01 -12.10 13.71
N ILE A 146 -6.80 -12.18 12.40
CA ILE A 146 -6.58 -13.44 11.71
C ILE A 146 -5.23 -13.39 10.96
N PHE A 147 -5.17 -12.56 9.92
CA PHE A 147 -4.06 -12.49 9.00
C PHE A 147 -4.09 -11.11 8.34
N GLY A 148 -2.96 -10.45 8.17
CA GLY A 148 -2.90 -9.06 7.74
C GLY A 148 -3.65 -8.75 6.45
N SER A 149 -2.99 -8.74 5.31
CA SER A 149 -3.65 -8.65 4.01
C SER A 149 -4.23 -10.00 3.63
N CYS A 150 -5.53 -10.13 3.65
CA CYS A 150 -6.24 -11.37 3.29
C CYS A 150 -6.59 -11.43 1.81
N ALA A 151 -6.77 -10.27 1.18
CA ALA A 151 -7.14 -10.14 -0.21
C ALA A 151 -6.59 -8.85 -0.82
N GLY A 152 -6.32 -8.85 -2.12
CA GLY A 152 -5.83 -7.71 -2.87
C GLY A 152 -6.38 -7.65 -4.28
N MET A 153 -6.52 -6.43 -4.78
CA MET A 153 -6.95 -6.15 -6.15
C MET A 153 -5.78 -6.41 -7.12
N CYS A 154 -6.06 -7.03 -8.25
CA CYS A 154 -5.09 -7.16 -9.34
C CYS A 154 -5.20 -6.01 -10.35
N THR A 155 -4.40 -6.04 -11.40
CA THR A 155 -4.40 -5.01 -12.46
C THR A 155 -5.72 -4.89 -13.23
N GLU A 156 -6.57 -5.92 -13.22
CA GLU A 156 -7.90 -5.88 -13.86
C GLU A 156 -8.93 -5.06 -13.05
N LYS A 157 -8.70 -4.89 -11.74
CA LYS A 157 -9.52 -4.08 -10.84
C LYS A 157 -11.01 -4.48 -10.76
N ASP A 158 -11.31 -5.76 -10.99
CA ASP A 158 -12.67 -6.31 -11.02
C ASP A 158 -13.08 -7.04 -9.73
N GLY A 159 -12.30 -6.92 -8.67
CA GLY A 159 -12.54 -7.52 -7.37
C GLY A 159 -11.27 -7.74 -6.58
N LEU A 160 -11.39 -8.43 -5.45
CA LEU A 160 -10.27 -8.80 -4.60
C LEU A 160 -9.98 -10.29 -4.73
N HIS A 161 -8.72 -10.63 -5.00
CA HIS A 161 -8.25 -12.01 -4.97
C HIS A 161 -7.95 -12.39 -3.53
N TRP A 162 -8.63 -13.41 -3.03
CA TRP A 162 -8.50 -13.93 -1.68
C TRP A 162 -7.30 -14.89 -1.55
N ALA A 163 -6.70 -14.93 -0.36
CA ALA A 163 -5.59 -15.86 -0.05
C ALA A 163 -6.12 -17.29 0.20
N GLU A 164 -6.72 -17.92 -0.80
CA GLU A 164 -7.40 -19.23 -0.70
C GLU A 164 -6.48 -20.38 -0.28
N ASP A 165 -5.19 -20.24 -0.48
CA ASP A 165 -4.16 -21.19 -0.08
C ASP A 165 -3.69 -21.03 1.38
N HIS A 166 -4.10 -19.96 2.06
CA HIS A 166 -3.75 -19.67 3.46
C HIS A 166 -4.95 -19.48 4.37
N ILE A 167 -6.11 -19.10 3.83
CA ILE A 167 -7.30 -18.73 4.60
C ILE A 167 -8.49 -19.52 4.08
N HIS A 168 -9.09 -20.31 4.94
CA HIS A 168 -10.24 -21.17 4.64
C HIS A 168 -11.51 -20.72 5.35
#